data_c06783763b0e5ddcd3370859e06c6972
#
_entry.id   c06783763b0e5ddcd3370859e06c6972
#
_cell.length_a   1.000
_cell.length_b   1.000
_cell.length_c   1.000
_cell.angle_alpha   90.00
_cell.angle_beta   90.00
_cell.angle_gamma   90.00
#
_symmetry.space_group_name_H-M   'P 1'
#
loop_
_entity.id
_entity.type
_entity.pdbx_description
1 polymer ?
#
loop_
_entity_poly.entity_id
_entity_poly.type
_entity_poly.pdbx_seq_one_letter_code
_entity_poly.pdbx_strand_id
1 'polypeptide(L)'
;EENHIPDDVYIEVLVQARDHLIQRTFESLAGAKRAIVHIYNSNAPTFRQKVLNVDVAGAKQLAVNAASKVKEYAAQYPETEWVFQYSPECFSATELEVAKDVCDAVTEIWEASPSNKVILNLPATVEVSTPNVYADQVEWMHRNIARRDGVIISVHCHNDRGCGIAASELAIMAGADRVEGCVFGNGERTGNVDVAAIALNMY
;
A
#
# COMPACT_ATOMS: atom_id res chain seq x y z
N GLU A 1 21.10 -8.75 14.38
CA GLU A 1 21.97 -9.41 15.38
C GLU A 1 22.27 -8.50 16.58
N GLU A 2 22.29 -7.17 16.45
CA GLU A 2 22.59 -6.24 17.55
C GLU A 2 21.37 -5.52 18.15
N ASN A 3 20.16 -5.91 17.79
CA ASN A 3 18.86 -5.39 18.29
C ASN A 3 18.79 -3.85 18.42
N HIS A 4 19.20 -3.14 17.36
CA HIS A 4 19.16 -1.67 17.31
C HIS A 4 17.79 -1.08 16.92
N ILE A 5 16.80 -1.95 16.60
CA ILE A 5 15.48 -1.50 16.19
C ILE A 5 14.64 -1.26 17.46
N PRO A 6 14.11 -0.05 17.67
CA PRO A 6 13.21 0.24 18.80
C PRO A 6 11.98 -0.68 18.77
N ASP A 7 11.48 -1.03 19.96
CA ASP A 7 10.36 -1.98 20.09
C ASP A 7 9.04 -1.46 19.52
N ASP A 8 8.91 -0.15 19.30
CA ASP A 8 7.74 0.52 18.73
C ASP A 8 7.84 0.74 17.20
N VAL A 9 8.93 0.26 16.58
CA VAL A 9 9.18 0.39 15.13
C VAL A 9 8.85 -0.91 14.41
N TYR A 10 8.08 -0.80 13.32
CA TYR A 10 7.87 -1.88 12.35
C TYR A 10 8.88 -1.73 11.21
N ILE A 11 9.54 -2.82 10.86
CA ILE A 11 10.33 -2.88 9.62
C ILE A 11 9.36 -3.17 8.47
N GLU A 12 9.37 -2.33 7.45
CA GLU A 12 8.56 -2.56 6.25
C GLU A 12 9.43 -2.99 5.06
N VAL A 13 9.00 -4.02 4.35
CA VAL A 13 9.62 -4.47 3.11
C VAL A 13 8.58 -4.53 2.00
N LEU A 14 8.83 -3.73 0.96
CA LEU A 14 8.03 -3.71 -0.27
C LEU A 14 8.48 -4.80 -1.23
N VAL A 15 7.55 -5.60 -1.73
CA VAL A 15 7.83 -6.72 -2.64
C VAL A 15 6.76 -6.87 -3.72
N GLN A 16 7.19 -7.19 -4.92
CA GLN A 16 6.25 -7.52 -6.00
C GLN A 16 5.44 -8.77 -5.66
N ALA A 17 4.19 -8.84 -6.17
CA ALA A 17 3.27 -9.97 -6.02
C ALA A 17 3.76 -11.20 -6.80
N ARG A 18 4.91 -11.75 -6.42
CA ARG A 18 5.57 -12.94 -6.98
C ARG A 18 6.00 -13.86 -5.86
N ASP A 19 5.59 -15.11 -5.92
CA ASP A 19 5.77 -16.10 -4.86
C ASP A 19 7.22 -16.19 -4.32
N HIS A 20 8.19 -16.40 -5.20
CA HIS A 20 9.60 -16.53 -4.81
C HIS A 20 10.18 -15.25 -4.17
N LEU A 21 9.69 -14.06 -4.54
CA LEU A 21 10.10 -12.81 -3.93
C LEU A 21 9.45 -12.62 -2.55
N ILE A 22 8.17 -12.98 -2.41
CA ILE A 22 7.47 -12.97 -1.13
C ILE A 22 8.15 -13.92 -0.15
N GLN A 23 8.46 -15.16 -0.57
CA GLN A 23 9.19 -16.10 0.24
C GLN A 23 10.52 -15.51 0.73
N ARG A 24 11.30 -14.93 -0.18
CA ARG A 24 12.59 -14.31 0.17
C ARG A 24 12.46 -13.15 1.13
N THR A 25 11.36 -12.41 1.04
CA THR A 25 11.04 -11.32 1.99
C THR A 25 10.86 -11.88 3.40
N PHE A 26 10.06 -12.92 3.58
CA PHE A 26 9.90 -13.55 4.89
C PHE A 26 11.21 -14.10 5.45
N GLU A 27 12.02 -14.77 4.62
CA GLU A 27 13.35 -15.25 5.02
C GLU A 27 14.24 -14.09 5.50
N SER A 28 14.19 -12.93 4.85
CA SER A 28 15.00 -11.76 5.22
C SER A 28 14.53 -11.06 6.51
N LEU A 29 13.26 -11.22 6.86
CA LEU A 29 12.64 -10.65 8.06
C LEU A 29 12.67 -11.62 9.25
N ALA A 30 13.21 -12.83 9.09
CA ALA A 30 13.29 -13.79 10.17
C ALA A 30 14.02 -13.21 11.40
N GLY A 31 13.40 -13.32 12.58
CA GLY A 31 13.92 -12.75 13.83
C GLY A 31 13.52 -11.30 14.09
N ALA A 32 12.82 -10.63 13.18
CA ALA A 32 12.21 -9.33 13.47
C ALA A 32 11.07 -9.47 14.48
N LYS A 33 10.97 -8.57 15.46
CA LYS A 33 9.86 -8.56 16.41
C LYS A 33 8.55 -8.14 15.74
N ARG A 34 8.60 -7.11 14.89
CA ARG A 34 7.47 -6.50 14.19
C ARG A 34 7.84 -6.21 12.76
N ALA A 35 7.01 -6.62 11.82
CA ALA A 35 7.27 -6.33 10.42
C ALA A 35 5.98 -6.10 9.61
N ILE A 36 6.09 -5.25 8.60
CA ILE A 36 5.07 -5.05 7.57
C ILE A 36 5.58 -5.72 6.29
N VAL A 37 4.81 -6.67 5.78
CA VAL A 37 5.04 -7.22 4.44
C VAL A 37 4.10 -6.50 3.48
N HIS A 38 4.69 -5.68 2.61
CA HIS A 38 3.98 -4.82 1.67
C HIS A 38 4.08 -5.39 0.26
N ILE A 39 3.02 -6.03 -0.21
CA ILE A 39 2.94 -6.55 -1.57
C ILE A 39 2.25 -5.58 -2.51
N TYR A 40 2.62 -5.61 -3.79
CA TYR A 40 1.99 -4.79 -4.82
C TYR A 40 1.95 -5.48 -6.18
N ASN A 41 0.95 -5.13 -6.97
CA ASN A 41 0.92 -5.32 -8.41
C ASN A 41 0.16 -4.18 -9.07
N SER A 42 0.54 -3.85 -10.31
CA SER A 42 -0.09 -2.74 -11.00
C SER A 42 -1.48 -3.10 -11.51
N ASN A 43 -2.44 -2.19 -11.27
CA ASN A 43 -3.83 -2.36 -11.68
C ASN A 43 -4.27 -1.40 -12.80
N ALA A 44 -3.46 -0.40 -13.15
CA ALA A 44 -3.79 0.54 -14.20
C ALA A 44 -3.91 -0.13 -15.59
N PRO A 45 -4.83 0.33 -16.46
CA PRO A 45 -5.10 -0.30 -17.77
C PRO A 45 -3.86 -0.50 -18.61
N THR A 46 -2.99 0.51 -18.69
CA THR A 46 -1.76 0.45 -19.48
C THR A 46 -0.83 -0.66 -18.99
N PHE A 47 -0.68 -0.82 -17.67
CA PHE A 47 0.18 -1.85 -17.10
C PHE A 47 -0.42 -3.24 -17.24
N ARG A 48 -1.74 -3.39 -17.03
CA ARG A 48 -2.42 -4.66 -17.28
C ARG A 48 -2.18 -5.14 -18.71
N GLN A 49 -2.37 -4.25 -19.70
CA GLN A 49 -2.30 -4.60 -21.12
C GLN A 49 -0.88 -4.73 -21.67
N LYS A 50 0.03 -3.83 -21.29
CA LYS A 50 1.34 -3.70 -21.93
C LYS A 50 2.49 -4.36 -21.19
N VAL A 51 2.36 -4.50 -19.86
CA VAL A 51 3.43 -5.06 -19.00
C VAL A 51 3.07 -6.44 -18.51
N LEU A 52 1.88 -6.59 -17.91
CA LEU A 52 1.47 -7.85 -17.31
C LEU A 52 0.79 -8.78 -18.33
N ASN A 53 0.29 -8.24 -19.42
CA ASN A 53 -0.47 -8.96 -20.45
C ASN A 53 -1.65 -9.75 -19.85
N VAL A 54 -2.41 -9.09 -18.97
CA VAL A 54 -3.59 -9.64 -18.30
C VAL A 54 -4.78 -8.68 -18.42
N ASP A 55 -5.97 -9.21 -18.26
CA ASP A 55 -7.20 -8.44 -18.06
C ASP A 55 -7.40 -8.05 -16.58
N VAL A 56 -8.55 -7.46 -16.25
CA VAL A 56 -8.92 -7.07 -14.88
C VAL A 56 -8.95 -8.30 -13.96
N ALA A 57 -9.52 -9.41 -14.43
CA ALA A 57 -9.61 -10.64 -13.64
C ALA A 57 -8.22 -11.23 -13.36
N GLY A 58 -7.34 -11.20 -14.36
CA GLY A 58 -5.94 -11.63 -14.21
C GLY A 58 -5.16 -10.78 -13.21
N ALA A 59 -5.32 -9.44 -13.25
CA ALA A 59 -4.68 -8.55 -12.29
C ALA A 59 -5.17 -8.80 -10.86
N LYS A 60 -6.47 -9.02 -10.67
CA LYS A 60 -7.07 -9.43 -9.39
C LYS A 60 -6.50 -10.76 -8.91
N GLN A 61 -6.40 -11.74 -9.80
CA GLN A 61 -5.88 -13.07 -9.44
C GLN A 61 -4.41 -13.02 -8.98
N LEU A 62 -3.58 -12.13 -9.57
CA LEU A 62 -2.21 -11.92 -9.10
C LEU A 62 -2.19 -11.42 -7.65
N ALA A 63 -3.04 -10.45 -7.30
CA ALA A 63 -3.15 -9.92 -5.94
C ALA A 63 -3.64 -10.99 -4.95
N VAL A 64 -4.68 -11.73 -5.31
CA VAL A 64 -5.28 -12.83 -4.52
C VAL A 64 -4.24 -13.92 -4.23
N ASN A 65 -3.50 -14.37 -5.25
CA ASN A 65 -2.46 -15.38 -5.09
C ASN A 65 -1.35 -14.89 -4.15
N ALA A 66 -0.91 -13.64 -4.33
CA ALA A 66 0.13 -13.05 -3.48
C ALA A 66 -0.35 -12.89 -2.03
N ALA A 67 -1.58 -12.42 -1.81
CA ALA A 67 -2.16 -12.30 -0.47
C ALA A 67 -2.25 -13.64 0.25
N SER A 68 -2.63 -14.70 -0.47
CA SER A 68 -2.67 -16.06 0.07
C SER A 68 -1.27 -16.54 0.47
N LYS A 69 -0.25 -16.26 -0.35
CA LYS A 69 1.14 -16.61 -0.06
C LYS A 69 1.71 -15.85 1.13
N VAL A 70 1.39 -14.57 1.27
CA VAL A 70 1.76 -13.78 2.46
C VAL A 70 1.22 -14.45 3.74
N LYS A 71 -0.05 -14.85 3.75
CA LYS A 71 -0.66 -15.54 4.90
C LYS A 71 0.00 -16.89 5.18
N GLU A 72 0.31 -17.66 4.13
CA GLU A 72 0.98 -18.96 4.24
C GLU A 72 2.40 -18.82 4.83
N TYR A 73 3.19 -17.86 4.35
CA TYR A 73 4.56 -17.67 4.85
C TYR A 73 4.57 -17.06 6.25
N ALA A 74 3.69 -16.11 6.56
CA ALA A 74 3.59 -15.54 7.91
C ALA A 74 3.35 -16.60 8.99
N ALA A 75 2.56 -17.62 8.68
CA ALA A 75 2.30 -18.73 9.60
C ALA A 75 3.54 -19.57 9.95
N GLN A 76 4.62 -19.47 9.18
CA GLN A 76 5.88 -20.17 9.43
C GLN A 76 6.78 -19.42 10.43
N TYR A 77 6.47 -18.15 10.74
CA TYR A 77 7.23 -17.30 11.66
C TYR A 77 6.29 -16.71 12.74
N PRO A 78 5.74 -17.55 13.61
CA PRO A 78 4.72 -17.13 14.59
C PRO A 78 5.24 -16.20 15.70
N GLU A 79 6.58 -16.07 15.82
CA GLU A 79 7.23 -15.18 16.79
C GLU A 79 7.22 -13.71 16.39
N THR A 80 6.97 -13.42 15.11
CA THR A 80 6.93 -12.05 14.57
C THR A 80 5.48 -11.52 14.56
N GLU A 81 5.29 -10.29 15.03
CA GLU A 81 4.04 -9.56 14.86
C GLU A 81 3.95 -9.03 13.42
N TRP A 82 3.14 -9.68 12.60
CA TRP A 82 2.98 -9.35 11.20
C TRP A 82 1.85 -8.35 10.98
N VAL A 83 2.10 -7.35 10.16
CA VAL A 83 1.07 -6.50 9.54
C VAL A 83 1.17 -6.65 8.03
N PHE A 84 0.05 -6.84 7.37
CA PHE A 84 0.00 -7.02 5.92
C PHE A 84 -0.44 -5.74 5.23
N GLN A 85 0.25 -5.41 4.16
CA GLN A 85 -0.03 -4.22 3.36
C GLN A 85 -0.11 -4.58 1.88
N TYR A 86 -1.09 -4.01 1.20
CA TYR A 86 -1.27 -4.15 -0.24
C TYR A 86 -1.38 -2.79 -0.92
N SER A 87 -0.70 -2.64 -2.06
CA SER A 87 -0.87 -1.51 -2.98
C SER A 87 -1.42 -1.97 -4.32
N PRO A 88 -2.61 -1.49 -4.74
CA PRO A 88 -3.01 -1.48 -6.14
C PRO A 88 -2.16 -0.43 -6.88
N GLU A 89 -0.94 -0.80 -7.28
CA GLU A 89 0.02 0.13 -7.87
C GLU A 89 -0.58 0.90 -9.04
N CYS A 90 -0.20 2.16 -9.21
CA CYS A 90 -0.83 3.12 -10.11
C CYS A 90 -2.32 3.35 -9.80
N PHE A 91 -2.71 3.35 -8.52
CA PHE A 91 -4.10 3.57 -8.10
C PHE A 91 -4.71 4.83 -8.72
N SER A 92 -3.99 5.95 -8.70
CA SER A 92 -4.47 7.23 -9.26
C SER A 92 -4.85 7.18 -10.75
N ALA A 93 -4.37 6.16 -11.48
CA ALA A 93 -4.65 5.92 -12.91
C ALA A 93 -5.48 4.65 -13.15
N THR A 94 -6.05 4.06 -12.08
CA THR A 94 -6.85 2.83 -12.12
C THR A 94 -8.33 3.17 -11.98
N GLU A 95 -9.20 2.43 -12.62
CA GLU A 95 -10.65 2.54 -12.43
C GLU A 95 -10.99 2.21 -10.97
N LEU A 96 -11.77 3.07 -10.31
CA LEU A 96 -12.01 2.96 -8.85
C LEU A 96 -12.68 1.64 -8.47
N GLU A 97 -13.65 1.20 -9.28
CA GLU A 97 -14.34 -0.08 -9.06
C GLU A 97 -13.38 -1.28 -9.18
N VAL A 98 -12.41 -1.20 -10.10
CA VAL A 98 -11.37 -2.24 -10.24
C VAL A 98 -10.45 -2.24 -9.03
N ALA A 99 -9.95 -1.07 -8.63
CA ALA A 99 -9.10 -0.95 -7.44
C ALA A 99 -9.80 -1.46 -6.18
N LYS A 100 -11.08 -1.07 -6.00
CA LYS A 100 -11.91 -1.56 -4.89
C LYS A 100 -12.08 -3.08 -4.91
N ASP A 101 -12.45 -3.65 -6.04
CA ASP A 101 -12.70 -5.10 -6.17
C ASP A 101 -11.45 -5.93 -5.84
N VAL A 102 -10.29 -5.47 -6.26
CA VAL A 102 -9.01 -6.10 -5.92
C VAL A 102 -8.71 -5.95 -4.43
N CYS A 103 -8.83 -4.74 -3.88
CA CYS A 103 -8.60 -4.45 -2.46
C CYS A 103 -9.53 -5.26 -1.55
N ASP A 104 -10.82 -5.36 -1.89
CA ASP A 104 -11.79 -6.15 -1.14
C ASP A 104 -11.44 -7.63 -1.13
N ALA A 105 -10.98 -8.18 -2.27
CA ALA A 105 -10.55 -9.57 -2.34
C ALA A 105 -9.30 -9.85 -1.50
N VAL A 106 -8.33 -8.94 -1.49
CA VAL A 106 -7.11 -9.07 -0.67
C VAL A 106 -7.46 -8.99 0.81
N THR A 107 -8.26 -8.00 1.23
CA THR A 107 -8.65 -7.82 2.64
C THR A 107 -9.52 -8.96 3.16
N GLU A 108 -10.28 -9.64 2.28
CA GLU A 108 -11.02 -10.85 2.62
C GLU A 108 -10.09 -12.03 2.95
N ILE A 109 -9.05 -12.27 2.14
CA ILE A 109 -8.06 -13.32 2.38
C ILE A 109 -7.33 -13.09 3.71
N TRP A 110 -7.00 -11.85 4.00
CA TRP A 110 -6.32 -11.48 5.24
C TRP A 110 -7.25 -11.33 6.43
N GLU A 111 -8.56 -11.56 6.25
CA GLU A 111 -9.58 -11.53 7.32
C GLU A 111 -9.58 -10.19 8.06
N ALA A 112 -9.45 -9.09 7.29
CA ALA A 112 -9.40 -7.75 7.83
C ALA A 112 -10.61 -7.44 8.73
N SER A 113 -10.33 -6.98 9.95
CA SER A 113 -11.33 -6.68 10.97
C SER A 113 -10.80 -5.61 11.94
N PRO A 114 -11.63 -5.02 12.80
CA PRO A 114 -11.16 -4.07 13.80
C PRO A 114 -10.05 -4.60 14.73
N SER A 115 -10.02 -5.93 14.97
CA SER A 115 -9.01 -6.62 15.77
C SER A 115 -7.82 -7.15 14.96
N ASN A 116 -7.92 -7.15 13.64
CA ASN A 116 -6.88 -7.59 12.70
C ASN A 116 -6.79 -6.59 11.55
N LYS A 117 -6.19 -5.43 11.82
CA LYS A 117 -6.09 -4.38 10.82
C LYS A 117 -5.03 -4.68 9.79
N VAL A 118 -5.37 -4.42 8.53
CA VAL A 118 -4.46 -4.48 7.40
C VAL A 118 -4.32 -3.10 6.77
N ILE A 119 -3.27 -2.88 5.99
CA ILE A 119 -3.03 -1.60 5.33
C ILE A 119 -3.36 -1.75 3.84
N LEU A 120 -4.18 -0.84 3.33
CA LEU A 120 -4.35 -0.60 1.90
C LEU A 120 -3.68 0.73 1.56
N ASN A 121 -2.60 0.66 0.81
CA ASN A 121 -1.91 1.86 0.36
C ASN A 121 -2.36 2.22 -1.05
N LEU A 122 -2.85 3.44 -1.24
CA LEU A 122 -3.42 3.97 -2.47
C LEU A 122 -2.41 4.91 -3.15
N PRO A 123 -1.47 4.41 -3.99
CA PRO A 123 -0.38 5.25 -4.46
C PRO A 123 -0.79 6.13 -5.64
N ALA A 124 -0.43 7.41 -5.58
CA ALA A 124 -0.26 8.24 -6.76
C ALA A 124 1.13 7.98 -7.34
N THR A 125 1.32 6.80 -7.93
CA THR A 125 2.59 6.36 -8.53
C THR A 125 3.09 7.34 -9.57
N VAL A 126 2.16 7.96 -10.29
CA VAL A 126 2.37 9.15 -11.13
C VAL A 126 1.26 10.14 -10.80
N GLU A 127 1.59 11.40 -10.68
CA GLU A 127 0.60 12.48 -10.47
C GLU A 127 -0.19 12.75 -11.78
N VAL A 128 -1.13 11.88 -12.12
CA VAL A 128 -1.94 11.96 -13.36
C VAL A 128 -3.05 12.99 -13.28
N SER A 129 -3.38 13.47 -12.09
CA SER A 129 -4.46 14.44 -11.84
C SER A 129 -4.04 15.52 -10.84
N THR A 130 -4.92 16.47 -10.59
CA THR A 130 -4.74 17.47 -9.54
C THR A 130 -4.96 16.86 -8.14
N PRO A 131 -4.39 17.46 -7.07
CA PRO A 131 -4.51 16.94 -5.70
C PRO A 131 -5.95 16.70 -5.22
N ASN A 132 -6.88 17.59 -5.58
CA ASN A 132 -8.29 17.45 -5.23
C ASN A 132 -8.93 16.21 -5.89
N VAL A 133 -8.60 15.92 -7.15
CA VAL A 133 -9.13 14.73 -7.84
C VAL A 133 -8.59 13.45 -7.19
N TYR A 134 -7.31 13.44 -6.80
CA TYR A 134 -6.76 12.32 -6.05
C TYR A 134 -7.44 12.15 -4.69
N ALA A 135 -7.69 13.23 -3.97
CA ALA A 135 -8.42 13.20 -2.71
C ALA A 135 -9.85 12.65 -2.89
N ASP A 136 -10.56 13.05 -3.96
CA ASP A 136 -11.89 12.52 -4.28
C ASP A 136 -11.84 11.00 -4.53
N GLN A 137 -10.77 10.48 -5.16
CA GLN A 137 -10.55 9.04 -5.34
C GLN A 137 -10.35 8.34 -3.99
N VAL A 138 -9.57 8.93 -3.09
CA VAL A 138 -9.34 8.40 -1.73
C VAL A 138 -10.63 8.41 -0.92
N GLU A 139 -11.41 9.51 -0.97
CA GLU A 139 -12.72 9.58 -0.30
C GLU A 139 -13.69 8.51 -0.83
N TRP A 140 -13.70 8.31 -2.14
CA TRP A 140 -14.53 7.27 -2.74
C TRP A 140 -14.13 5.88 -2.22
N MET A 141 -12.84 5.56 -2.16
CA MET A 141 -12.35 4.31 -1.57
C MET A 141 -12.74 4.21 -0.09
N HIS A 142 -12.51 5.27 0.69
CA HIS A 142 -12.88 5.33 2.10
C HIS A 142 -14.36 4.96 2.35
N ARG A 143 -15.25 5.42 1.46
CA ARG A 143 -16.70 5.20 1.58
C ARG A 143 -17.17 3.86 1.04
N ASN A 144 -16.41 3.20 0.16
CA ASN A 144 -16.90 2.06 -0.62
C ASN A 144 -16.20 0.72 -0.34
N ILE A 145 -15.00 0.68 0.27
CA ILE A 145 -14.34 -0.58 0.61
C ILE A 145 -15.15 -1.37 1.64
N ALA A 146 -15.22 -2.68 1.46
CA ALA A 146 -16.15 -3.52 2.20
C ALA A 146 -15.83 -3.65 3.70
N ARG A 147 -14.54 -3.54 4.09
CA ARG A 147 -14.06 -3.79 5.47
C ARG A 147 -13.37 -2.56 6.05
N ARG A 148 -13.98 -1.37 5.86
CA ARG A 148 -13.36 -0.09 6.23
C ARG A 148 -12.82 -0.07 7.66
N ASP A 149 -13.56 -0.61 8.62
CA ASP A 149 -13.16 -0.63 10.04
C ASP A 149 -11.95 -1.54 10.33
N GLY A 150 -11.66 -2.49 9.43
CA GLY A 150 -10.50 -3.39 9.49
C GLY A 150 -9.32 -2.91 8.65
N VAL A 151 -9.42 -1.74 8.00
CA VAL A 151 -8.44 -1.24 7.06
C VAL A 151 -7.86 0.08 7.53
N ILE A 152 -6.54 0.21 7.46
CA ILE A 152 -5.81 1.47 7.51
C ILE A 152 -5.60 1.91 6.06
N ILE A 153 -6.23 3.01 5.65
CA ILE A 153 -6.00 3.62 4.34
C ILE A 153 -4.71 4.44 4.43
N SER A 154 -3.70 4.00 3.70
CA SER A 154 -2.44 4.71 3.53
C SER A 154 -2.38 5.38 2.17
N VAL A 155 -1.70 6.50 2.06
CA VAL A 155 -1.47 7.20 0.80
C VAL A 155 0.02 7.40 0.56
N HIS A 156 0.44 7.27 -0.70
CA HIS A 156 1.82 7.39 -1.13
C HIS A 156 1.88 8.21 -2.42
N CYS A 157 2.24 9.48 -2.31
CA CYS A 157 2.28 10.38 -3.44
C CYS A 157 3.72 10.55 -3.95
N HIS A 158 3.92 10.34 -5.26
CA HIS A 158 5.10 10.83 -5.97
C HIS A 158 4.94 12.32 -6.30
N ASN A 159 6.01 12.95 -6.76
CA ASN A 159 6.08 14.41 -6.90
C ASN A 159 6.32 14.85 -8.35
N ASP A 160 5.68 14.18 -9.31
CA ASP A 160 5.87 14.43 -10.76
C ASP A 160 5.45 15.84 -11.17
N ARG A 161 4.47 16.41 -10.47
CA ARG A 161 3.95 17.77 -10.71
C ARG A 161 4.29 18.74 -9.59
N GLY A 162 5.08 18.31 -8.61
CA GLY A 162 5.39 19.12 -7.44
C GLY A 162 4.24 19.29 -6.45
N CYS A 163 3.22 18.42 -6.50
CA CYS A 163 2.00 18.55 -5.69
C CYS A 163 1.86 17.46 -4.61
N GLY A 164 2.91 16.65 -4.37
CA GLY A 164 2.84 15.50 -3.46
C GLY A 164 2.38 15.86 -2.04
N ILE A 165 2.82 17.00 -1.49
CA ILE A 165 2.39 17.50 -0.18
C ILE A 165 0.90 17.82 -0.20
N ALA A 166 0.45 18.66 -1.12
CA ALA A 166 -0.96 19.05 -1.23
C ALA A 166 -1.89 17.85 -1.47
N ALA A 167 -1.45 16.89 -2.31
CA ALA A 167 -2.20 15.67 -2.56
C ALA A 167 -2.36 14.82 -1.30
N SER A 168 -1.30 14.69 -0.49
CA SER A 168 -1.33 13.93 0.76
C SER A 168 -2.17 14.61 1.83
N GLU A 169 -2.07 15.94 1.99
CA GLU A 169 -2.90 16.71 2.93
C GLU A 169 -4.39 16.57 2.60
N LEU A 170 -4.76 16.77 1.34
CA LEU A 170 -6.15 16.62 0.92
C LEU A 170 -6.65 15.17 1.05
N ALA A 171 -5.79 14.17 0.82
CA ALA A 171 -6.12 12.77 1.02
C ALA A 171 -6.37 12.43 2.51
N ILE A 172 -5.61 13.02 3.44
CA ILE A 172 -5.88 12.91 4.88
C ILE A 172 -7.27 13.49 5.20
N MET A 173 -7.57 14.68 4.70
CA MET A 173 -8.89 15.30 4.88
C MET A 173 -10.02 14.47 4.26
N ALA A 174 -9.72 13.69 3.22
CA ALA A 174 -10.64 12.78 2.54
C ALA A 174 -10.81 11.40 3.24
N GLY A 175 -10.10 11.15 4.35
CA GLY A 175 -10.26 9.96 5.18
C GLY A 175 -9.12 8.95 5.10
N ALA A 176 -7.95 9.34 4.59
CA ALA A 176 -6.74 8.53 4.76
C ALA A 176 -6.28 8.56 6.23
N ASP A 177 -5.79 7.42 6.71
CA ASP A 177 -5.35 7.23 8.09
C ASP A 177 -3.82 7.36 8.24
N ARG A 178 -3.06 7.23 7.13
CA ARG A 178 -1.60 7.13 7.12
C ARG A 178 -1.02 7.75 5.85
N VAL A 179 0.18 8.31 5.96
CA VAL A 179 0.97 8.79 4.81
C VAL A 179 2.30 8.06 4.77
N GLU A 180 2.69 7.64 3.58
CA GLU A 180 4.01 7.11 3.25
C GLU A 180 4.75 8.06 2.34
N GLY A 181 6.02 8.26 2.60
CA GLY A 181 6.87 9.15 1.81
C GLY A 181 8.33 9.04 2.21
N CYS A 182 9.10 10.03 1.82
CA CYS A 182 10.53 10.07 2.14
C CYS A 182 10.86 11.31 2.97
N VAL A 183 11.88 11.20 3.81
CA VAL A 183 12.40 12.36 4.54
C VAL A 183 12.95 13.36 3.53
N PHE A 184 12.45 14.61 3.61
CA PHE A 184 12.74 15.69 2.66
C PHE A 184 12.34 15.39 1.19
N GLY A 185 11.47 14.41 0.96
CA GLY A 185 11.00 14.08 -0.38
C GLY A 185 12.01 13.38 -1.29
N ASN A 186 13.20 13.05 -0.79
CA ASN A 186 14.22 12.35 -1.58
C ASN A 186 13.81 10.89 -1.79
N GLY A 187 13.39 10.55 -3.00
CA GLY A 187 12.86 9.24 -3.34
C GLY A 187 13.00 8.90 -4.81
N GLU A 188 12.22 7.93 -5.24
CA GLU A 188 12.26 7.40 -6.61
C GLU A 188 11.85 8.46 -7.63
N ARG A 189 12.52 8.49 -8.79
CA ARG A 189 12.25 9.36 -9.95
C ARG A 189 12.26 10.85 -9.58
N THR A 190 11.10 11.49 -9.59
CA THR A 190 10.89 12.91 -9.27
C THR A 190 10.85 13.20 -7.77
N GLY A 191 10.99 12.17 -6.94
CA GLY A 191 10.82 12.22 -5.50
C GLY A 191 9.40 11.81 -5.06
N ASN A 192 9.23 11.78 -3.75
CA ASN A 192 8.01 11.40 -3.05
C ASN A 192 7.53 12.56 -2.19
N VAL A 193 6.37 12.41 -1.57
CA VAL A 193 5.93 13.37 -0.57
C VAL A 193 6.97 13.50 0.55
N ASP A 194 7.27 14.73 0.93
CA ASP A 194 8.15 15.03 2.07
C ASP A 194 7.38 14.82 3.38
N VAL A 195 7.71 13.74 4.09
CA VAL A 195 7.03 13.41 5.35
C VAL A 195 7.36 14.39 6.47
N ALA A 196 8.51 15.07 6.42
CA ALA A 196 8.85 16.10 7.40
C ALA A 196 7.94 17.34 7.21
N ALA A 197 7.70 17.75 5.96
CA ALA A 197 6.77 18.83 5.66
C ALA A 197 5.33 18.48 6.06
N ILE A 198 4.87 17.25 5.74
CA ILE A 198 3.54 16.77 6.17
C ILE A 198 3.42 16.80 7.69
N ALA A 199 4.40 16.29 8.43
CA ALA A 199 4.37 16.30 9.89
C ALA A 199 4.27 17.72 10.47
N LEU A 200 5.00 18.68 9.89
CA LEU A 200 4.95 20.08 10.32
C LEU A 200 3.62 20.75 9.97
N ASN A 201 3.04 20.44 8.81
CA ASN A 201 1.77 21.04 8.37
C ASN A 201 0.57 20.49 9.15
N MET A 202 0.69 19.26 9.69
CA MET A 202 -0.37 18.59 10.47
C MET A 202 -0.28 18.87 11.98
N TYR A 203 0.83 19.47 12.44
CA TYR A 203 1.04 19.85 13.86
C TYR A 203 0.26 21.12 14.20
#